data_d97365b810db002bf0daeb52a7fefc59
#
_entry.id   d97365b810db002bf0daeb52a7fefc59
#
_cell.length_a   1.000
_cell.length_b   1.000
_cell.length_c   1.000
_cell.angle_alpha   90.00
_cell.angle_beta   90.00
_cell.angle_gamma   90.00
#
_symmetry.space_group_name_H-M   'P 1'
#
loop_
_entity.id
_entity.type
_entity.pdbx_description
1 polymer ?
#
loop_
_entity_poly.entity_id
_entity_poly.type
_entity_poly.pdbx_seq_one_letter_code
_entity_poly.pdbx_strand_id
1 'polypeptide(L)'
;MIIRSFIQVILLTVAVLIVQLYIPAFSFNDLDIIADILIIFLTYMGFYYGRFYTIILGFIFGITQDLITQIDLLGAMALTKSAIGFGLGTLILYRNIWSAKSRMLFIFLMYLLHFMIFYFIKFNGVSVPISISIQVISIHSFLSFIILLVMDKSFFPHGVTSD
;
A
#
# COMPACT_ATOMS: atom_id res chain seq x y z
N MET A 1 -24.11 -11.94 12.47
CA MET A 1 -22.70 -12.23 12.09
C MET A 1 -22.11 -11.15 11.20
N ILE A 2 -22.79 -10.68 10.17
CA ILE A 2 -22.29 -9.65 9.20
C ILE A 2 -21.92 -8.31 9.86
N ILE A 3 -22.76 -7.78 10.76
CA ILE A 3 -22.55 -6.48 11.43
C ILE A 3 -21.27 -6.53 12.31
N ARG A 4 -21.03 -7.64 13.01
CA ARG A 4 -19.84 -7.81 13.85
C ARG A 4 -18.55 -7.80 13.03
N SER A 5 -18.56 -8.44 11.86
CA SER A 5 -17.43 -8.42 10.93
C SER A 5 -17.19 -7.01 10.35
N PHE A 6 -18.26 -6.26 10.07
CA PHE A 6 -18.14 -4.90 9.54
C PHE A 6 -17.53 -3.93 10.56
N ILE A 7 -17.98 -3.99 11.81
CA ILE A 7 -17.40 -3.18 12.92
C ILE A 7 -15.91 -3.54 13.12
N GLN A 8 -15.55 -4.81 13.06
CA GLN A 8 -14.16 -5.24 13.19
C GLN A 8 -13.28 -4.67 12.07
N VAL A 9 -13.75 -4.65 10.82
CA VAL A 9 -13.03 -4.06 9.69
C VAL A 9 -12.84 -2.55 9.89
N ILE A 10 -13.87 -1.83 10.35
CA ILE A 10 -13.76 -0.40 10.64
C ILE A 10 -12.75 -0.12 11.75
N LEU A 11 -12.82 -0.85 12.86
CA LEU A 11 -11.89 -0.69 13.97
C LEU A 11 -10.45 -0.98 13.53
N LEU A 12 -10.24 -2.03 12.74
CA LEU A 12 -8.93 -2.36 12.21
C LEU A 12 -8.42 -1.28 11.24
N THR A 13 -9.30 -0.74 10.40
CA THR A 13 -8.98 0.36 9.48
C THR A 13 -8.50 1.60 10.24
N VAL A 14 -9.23 2.00 11.29
CA VAL A 14 -8.84 3.13 12.15
C VAL A 14 -7.53 2.85 12.88
N ALA A 15 -7.35 1.64 13.41
CA ALA A 15 -6.11 1.25 14.08
C ALA A 15 -4.90 1.34 13.15
N VAL A 16 -5.00 0.84 11.92
CA VAL A 16 -3.92 0.89 10.93
C VAL A 16 -3.61 2.34 10.52
N LEU A 17 -4.63 3.21 10.39
CA LEU A 17 -4.42 4.65 10.16
C LEU A 17 -3.63 5.29 11.31
N ILE A 18 -4.01 5.01 12.54
CA ILE A 18 -3.29 5.53 13.72
C ILE A 18 -1.84 5.03 13.74
N VAL A 19 -1.62 3.74 13.52
CA VAL A 19 -0.26 3.17 13.48
C VAL A 19 0.59 3.84 12.40
N GLN A 20 0.03 4.11 11.22
CA GLN A 20 0.75 4.80 10.13
C GLN A 20 1.30 6.17 10.55
N LEU A 21 0.62 6.90 11.43
CA LEU A 21 1.06 8.22 11.90
C LEU A 21 2.30 8.16 12.81
N TYR A 22 2.51 7.04 13.47
CA TYR A 22 3.64 6.86 14.42
C TYR A 22 4.85 6.16 13.79
N ILE A 23 4.79 5.81 12.50
CA ILE A 23 5.94 5.18 11.84
C ILE A 23 7.04 6.22 11.63
N PRO A 24 8.27 5.95 12.13
CA PRO A 24 9.37 6.86 11.94
C PRO A 24 9.76 6.97 10.47
N ALA A 25 10.08 8.19 10.04
CA ALA A 25 10.70 8.44 8.75
C ALA A 25 12.18 8.01 8.79
N PHE A 26 12.64 7.42 7.71
CA PHE A 26 14.04 7.14 7.45
C PHE A 26 14.52 8.06 6.32
N SER A 27 15.53 8.89 6.60
CA SER A 27 16.06 9.83 5.61
C SER A 27 17.10 9.16 4.71
N PHE A 28 16.90 9.25 3.40
CA PHE A 28 17.83 8.79 2.37
C PHE A 28 18.03 9.88 1.31
N ASN A 29 19.25 10.39 1.16
CA ASN A 29 19.55 11.51 0.24
C ASN A 29 18.61 12.71 0.41
N ASP A 30 18.42 13.17 1.64
CA ASP A 30 17.52 14.27 2.03
C ASP A 30 16.02 14.03 1.67
N LEU A 31 15.66 12.78 1.34
CA LEU A 31 14.28 12.37 1.11
C LEU A 31 13.82 11.43 2.23
N ASP A 32 12.69 11.75 2.82
CA ASP A 32 12.09 10.92 3.86
C ASP A 32 11.35 9.73 3.26
N ILE A 33 11.74 8.54 3.70
CA ILE A 33 11.10 7.27 3.37
C ILE A 33 10.34 6.79 4.60
N ILE A 34 9.03 6.65 4.48
CA ILE A 34 8.15 6.17 5.55
C ILE A 34 7.52 4.86 5.07
N ALA A 35 7.67 3.78 5.83
CA ALA A 35 7.01 2.52 5.48
C ALA A 35 5.50 2.71 5.36
N ASP A 36 4.92 2.30 4.23
CA ASP A 36 3.49 2.46 3.96
C ASP A 36 2.71 1.19 4.38
N ILE A 37 2.28 1.16 5.65
CA ILE A 37 1.46 0.05 6.17
C ILE A 37 0.06 0.07 5.54
N LEU A 38 -0.42 1.23 5.09
CA LEU A 38 -1.75 1.32 4.47
C LEU A 38 -1.84 0.52 3.17
N ILE A 39 -0.77 0.51 2.35
CA ILE A 39 -0.76 -0.31 1.12
C ILE A 39 -0.72 -1.81 1.44
N ILE A 40 -0.06 -2.19 2.54
CA ILE A 40 -0.04 -3.57 3.02
C ILE A 40 -1.46 -4.00 3.43
N PHE A 41 -2.15 -3.15 4.20
CA PHE A 41 -3.54 -3.40 4.58
C PHE A 41 -4.46 -3.47 3.35
N LEU A 42 -4.27 -2.60 2.35
CA LEU A 42 -5.00 -2.67 1.08
C LEU A 42 -4.78 -4.00 0.35
N THR A 43 -3.58 -4.60 0.45
CA THR A 43 -3.31 -5.92 -0.13
C THR A 43 -4.20 -6.99 0.48
N TYR A 44 -4.33 -7.03 1.81
CA TYR A 44 -5.23 -7.96 2.49
C TYR A 44 -6.71 -7.68 2.15
N MET A 45 -7.10 -6.42 2.12
CA MET A 45 -8.46 -6.04 1.73
C MET A 45 -8.77 -6.47 0.29
N GLY A 46 -7.82 -6.32 -0.62
CA GLY A 46 -7.95 -6.80 -2.00
C GLY A 46 -8.07 -8.32 -2.11
N PHE A 47 -7.28 -9.03 -1.31
CA PHE A 47 -7.26 -10.49 -1.30
C PHE A 47 -8.54 -11.10 -0.71
N TYR A 48 -9.16 -10.47 0.29
CA TYR A 48 -10.34 -11.00 0.97
C TYR A 48 -11.66 -10.39 0.51
N TYR A 49 -11.70 -9.10 0.14
CA TYR A 49 -12.93 -8.36 -0.14
C TYR A 49 -13.06 -7.84 -1.57
N GLY A 50 -11.98 -7.84 -2.33
CA GLY A 50 -11.98 -7.52 -3.76
C GLY A 50 -11.95 -6.02 -4.08
N ARG A 51 -12.12 -5.71 -5.38
CA ARG A 51 -11.83 -4.39 -5.96
C ARG A 51 -12.60 -3.23 -5.33
N PHE A 52 -13.91 -3.39 -5.15
CA PHE A 52 -14.76 -2.29 -4.70
C PHE A 52 -14.32 -1.73 -3.35
N TYR A 53 -14.14 -2.61 -2.37
CA TYR A 53 -13.70 -2.21 -1.04
C TYR A 53 -12.27 -1.65 -1.04
N THR A 54 -11.40 -2.23 -1.84
CA THR A 54 -9.99 -1.82 -1.88
C THR A 54 -9.81 -0.45 -2.53
N ILE A 55 -10.60 -0.12 -3.56
CA ILE A 55 -10.60 1.21 -4.18
C ILE A 55 -11.08 2.27 -3.19
N ILE A 56 -12.22 2.02 -2.52
CA ILE A 56 -12.79 2.98 -1.55
C ILE A 56 -11.83 3.21 -0.39
N LEU A 57 -11.28 2.13 0.19
CA LEU A 57 -10.30 2.24 1.27
C LEU A 57 -9.02 2.91 0.78
N GLY A 58 -8.56 2.61 -0.43
CA GLY A 58 -7.41 3.28 -1.04
C GLY A 58 -7.60 4.79 -1.14
N PHE A 59 -8.79 5.23 -1.56
CA PHE A 59 -9.13 6.65 -1.59
C PHE A 59 -9.12 7.27 -0.18
N ILE A 60 -9.80 6.65 0.78
CA ILE A 60 -9.87 7.15 2.17
C ILE A 60 -8.48 7.21 2.79
N PHE A 61 -7.69 6.17 2.66
CA PHE A 61 -6.32 6.14 3.18
C PHE A 61 -5.43 7.19 2.53
N GLY A 62 -5.52 7.31 1.19
CA GLY A 62 -4.72 8.25 0.46
C GLY A 62 -5.06 9.70 0.82
N ILE A 63 -6.35 10.07 0.85
CA ILE A 63 -6.76 11.43 1.22
C ILE A 63 -6.38 11.77 2.66
N THR A 64 -6.54 10.81 3.58
CA THR A 64 -6.13 11.00 4.98
C THR A 64 -4.63 11.22 5.09
N GLN A 65 -3.83 10.46 4.36
CA GLN A 65 -2.39 10.60 4.34
C GLN A 65 -1.96 11.92 3.71
N ASP A 66 -2.55 12.33 2.58
CA ASP A 66 -2.27 13.62 1.95
C ASP A 66 -2.56 14.79 2.88
N LEU A 67 -3.71 14.78 3.58
CA LEU A 67 -4.08 15.83 4.54
C LEU A 67 -3.10 15.96 5.72
N ILE A 68 -2.45 14.87 6.12
CA ILE A 68 -1.55 14.85 7.27
C ILE A 68 -0.11 15.14 6.87
N THR A 69 0.34 14.61 5.72
CA THR A 69 1.76 14.61 5.37
C THR A 69 2.14 15.61 4.27
N GLN A 70 1.21 15.98 3.39
CA GLN A 70 1.56 16.75 2.19
C GLN A 70 0.36 17.50 1.58
N ILE A 71 -0.12 18.52 2.28
CA ILE A 71 -1.29 19.32 1.86
C ILE A 71 -1.11 19.90 0.46
N ASP A 72 0.11 20.27 0.07
CA ASP A 72 0.42 20.85 -1.25
C ASP A 72 0.20 19.86 -2.41
N LEU A 73 0.20 18.56 -2.14
CA LEU A 73 -0.03 17.49 -3.12
C LEU A 73 -1.33 16.73 -2.82
N LEU A 74 -2.34 17.45 -2.34
CA LEU A 74 -3.63 16.84 -1.98
C LEU A 74 -4.23 16.05 -3.15
N GLY A 75 -4.54 14.80 -2.90
CA GLY A 75 -5.07 13.85 -3.90
C GLY A 75 -4.04 12.93 -4.53
N ALA A 76 -2.73 13.18 -4.39
CA ALA A 76 -1.69 12.35 -4.98
C ALA A 76 -1.72 10.92 -4.44
N MET A 77 -1.71 10.75 -3.12
CA MET A 77 -1.83 9.43 -2.48
C MET A 77 -3.22 8.83 -2.65
N ALA A 78 -4.29 9.67 -2.63
CA ALA A 78 -5.64 9.20 -2.87
C ALA A 78 -5.78 8.59 -4.28
N LEU A 79 -5.29 9.27 -5.31
CA LEU A 79 -5.27 8.76 -6.67
C LEU A 79 -4.45 7.46 -6.76
N THR A 80 -3.23 7.49 -6.24
CA THR A 80 -2.28 6.38 -6.34
C THR A 80 -2.81 5.13 -5.62
N LYS A 81 -3.26 5.27 -4.37
CA LYS A 81 -3.80 4.14 -3.59
C LYS A 81 -5.10 3.59 -4.18
N SER A 82 -5.97 4.43 -4.74
CA SER A 82 -7.19 3.97 -5.41
C SER A 82 -6.87 3.18 -6.68
N ALA A 83 -5.94 3.67 -7.51
CA ALA A 83 -5.51 3.00 -8.73
C ALA A 83 -4.89 1.62 -8.43
N ILE A 84 -3.99 1.58 -7.45
CA ILE A 84 -3.38 0.32 -7.00
C ILE A 84 -4.39 -0.58 -6.30
N GLY A 85 -5.35 -0.02 -5.57
CA GLY A 85 -6.46 -0.75 -4.96
C GLY A 85 -7.29 -1.51 -5.98
N PHE A 86 -7.50 -0.95 -7.18
CA PHE A 86 -8.11 -1.67 -8.29
C PHE A 86 -7.27 -2.90 -8.70
N GLY A 87 -5.96 -2.73 -8.85
CA GLY A 87 -5.03 -3.82 -9.15
C GLY A 87 -5.01 -4.89 -8.05
N LEU A 88 -4.75 -4.50 -6.80
CA LEU A 88 -4.71 -5.43 -5.66
C LEU A 88 -6.04 -6.14 -5.44
N GLY A 89 -7.18 -5.48 -5.70
CA GLY A 89 -8.49 -6.08 -5.62
C GLY A 89 -8.73 -7.21 -6.64
N THR A 90 -7.86 -7.38 -7.63
CA THR A 90 -7.94 -8.53 -8.55
C THR A 90 -7.48 -9.83 -7.88
N LEU A 91 -6.71 -9.76 -6.79
CA LEU A 91 -6.19 -10.92 -6.08
C LEU A 91 -7.29 -11.91 -5.66
N ILE A 92 -8.47 -11.40 -5.26
CA ILE A 92 -9.59 -12.28 -4.89
C ILE A 92 -10.03 -13.19 -6.04
N LEU A 93 -9.97 -12.69 -7.29
CA LEU A 93 -10.39 -13.45 -8.47
C LEU A 93 -9.40 -14.58 -8.81
N TYR A 94 -8.13 -14.34 -8.56
CA TYR A 94 -7.05 -15.24 -8.96
C TYR A 94 -6.42 -16.01 -7.80
N ARG A 95 -6.91 -15.83 -6.56
CA ARG A 95 -6.30 -16.42 -5.38
C ARG A 95 -6.21 -17.95 -5.42
N ASN A 96 -7.16 -18.62 -6.07
CA ASN A 96 -7.20 -20.08 -6.22
C ASN A 96 -6.53 -20.58 -7.50
N ILE A 97 -6.15 -19.67 -8.41
CA ILE A 97 -5.57 -20.00 -9.72
C ILE A 97 -4.05 -19.74 -9.70
N TRP A 98 -3.65 -18.64 -9.09
CA TRP A 98 -2.25 -18.24 -9.02
C TRP A 98 -1.52 -18.94 -7.88
N SER A 99 -0.31 -19.43 -8.17
CA SER A 99 0.59 -19.88 -7.11
C SER A 99 0.98 -18.73 -6.18
N ALA A 100 1.39 -19.02 -4.95
CA ALA A 100 1.89 -18.00 -4.02
C ALA A 100 3.00 -17.14 -4.64
N LYS A 101 3.90 -17.73 -5.41
CA LYS A 101 4.98 -17.01 -6.10
C LYS A 101 4.45 -15.98 -7.10
N SER A 102 3.44 -16.35 -7.90
CA SER A 102 2.82 -15.44 -8.87
C SER A 102 2.07 -14.30 -8.19
N ARG A 103 1.38 -14.59 -7.08
CA ARG A 103 0.71 -13.57 -6.26
C ARG A 103 1.71 -12.58 -5.67
N MET A 104 2.81 -13.07 -5.10
CA MET A 104 3.86 -12.22 -4.53
C MET A 104 4.52 -11.33 -5.58
N LEU A 105 4.84 -11.89 -6.75
CA LEU A 105 5.39 -11.10 -7.86
C LEU A 105 4.41 -9.99 -8.26
N PHE A 106 3.13 -10.32 -8.40
CA PHE A 106 2.10 -9.34 -8.75
C PHE A 106 1.99 -8.22 -7.70
N ILE A 107 1.97 -8.56 -6.41
CA ILE A 107 1.92 -7.58 -5.32
C ILE A 107 3.15 -6.68 -5.34
N PHE A 108 4.34 -7.25 -5.52
CA PHE A 108 5.57 -6.47 -5.63
C PHE A 108 5.52 -5.47 -6.79
N LEU A 109 5.03 -5.91 -7.97
CA LEU A 109 4.85 -5.02 -9.12
C LEU A 109 3.82 -3.91 -8.84
N MET A 110 2.74 -4.22 -8.10
CA MET A 110 1.77 -3.20 -7.68
C MET A 110 2.39 -2.19 -6.70
N TYR A 111 3.26 -2.61 -5.78
CA TYR A 111 3.98 -1.69 -4.89
C TYR A 111 4.97 -0.81 -5.67
N LEU A 112 5.69 -1.39 -6.61
CA LEU A 112 6.58 -0.64 -7.50
C LEU A 112 5.79 0.43 -8.28
N LEU A 113 4.66 0.05 -8.87
CA LEU A 113 3.79 0.96 -9.61
C LEU A 113 3.23 2.06 -8.71
N HIS A 114 2.84 1.73 -7.46
CA HIS A 114 2.39 2.70 -6.47
C HIS A 114 3.42 3.80 -6.25
N PHE A 115 4.63 3.43 -5.86
CA PHE A 115 5.67 4.40 -5.56
C PHE A 115 6.16 5.12 -6.83
N MET A 116 6.14 4.46 -7.99
CA MET A 116 6.47 5.10 -9.26
C MET A 116 5.48 6.23 -9.59
N ILE A 117 4.17 6.00 -9.50
CA ILE A 117 3.16 7.02 -9.75
C ILE A 117 3.28 8.14 -8.71
N PHE A 118 3.40 7.79 -7.44
CA PHE A 118 3.52 8.77 -6.36
C PHE A 118 4.72 9.69 -6.53
N TYR A 119 5.92 9.14 -6.75
CA TYR A 119 7.13 9.93 -6.92
C TYR A 119 7.16 10.70 -8.24
N PHE A 120 6.53 10.18 -9.29
CA PHE A 120 6.33 10.92 -10.53
C PHE A 120 5.52 12.20 -10.29
N ILE A 121 4.45 12.13 -9.49
CA ILE A 121 3.66 13.32 -9.12
C ILE A 121 4.47 14.23 -8.20
N LYS A 122 5.11 13.67 -7.17
CA LYS A 122 5.86 14.42 -6.14
C LYS A 122 7.05 15.20 -6.72
N PHE A 123 7.74 14.62 -7.70
CA PHE A 123 8.92 15.25 -8.31
C PHE A 123 8.57 16.09 -9.54
N ASN A 124 7.30 16.22 -9.89
CA ASN A 124 6.88 17.08 -11.00
C ASN A 124 7.23 18.55 -10.69
N GLY A 125 8.05 19.14 -11.55
CA GLY A 125 8.53 20.51 -11.36
C GLY A 125 9.75 20.67 -10.45
N VAL A 126 10.29 19.57 -9.91
CA VAL A 126 11.51 19.56 -9.07
C VAL A 126 12.62 18.84 -9.82
N SER A 127 13.83 19.43 -9.85
CA SER A 127 14.99 18.84 -10.52
C SER A 127 15.64 17.76 -9.66
N VAL A 128 15.00 16.59 -9.57
CA VAL A 128 15.58 15.41 -8.91
C VAL A 128 16.27 14.52 -9.95
N PRO A 129 17.53 14.11 -9.74
CA PRO A 129 18.20 13.18 -10.64
C PRO A 129 17.43 11.86 -10.77
N ILE A 130 17.33 11.35 -11.99
CA ILE A 130 16.61 10.09 -12.27
C ILE A 130 17.16 8.91 -11.45
N SER A 131 18.49 8.89 -11.24
CA SER A 131 19.13 7.86 -10.41
C SER A 131 18.62 7.85 -8.97
N ILE A 132 18.42 9.00 -8.36
CA ILE A 132 17.88 9.14 -6.99
C ILE A 132 16.41 8.72 -6.98
N SER A 133 15.63 9.13 -7.99
CA SER A 133 14.22 8.74 -8.10
C SER A 133 14.06 7.22 -8.17
N ILE A 134 14.86 6.53 -8.99
CA ILE A 134 14.83 5.06 -9.09
C ILE A 134 15.22 4.40 -7.77
N GLN A 135 16.26 4.91 -7.09
CA GLN A 135 16.69 4.36 -5.80
C GLN A 135 15.60 4.49 -4.74
N VAL A 136 14.98 5.65 -4.60
CA VAL A 136 13.92 5.90 -3.61
C VAL A 136 12.69 5.03 -3.88
N ILE A 137 12.24 4.94 -5.14
CA ILE A 137 11.13 4.07 -5.55
C ILE A 137 11.43 2.60 -5.19
N SER A 138 12.64 2.14 -5.51
CA SER A 138 13.04 0.76 -5.24
C SER A 138 13.09 0.48 -3.73
N ILE A 139 13.76 1.33 -2.96
CA ILE A 139 13.88 1.16 -1.50
C ILE A 139 12.50 1.13 -0.85
N HIS A 140 11.62 2.06 -1.21
CA HIS A 140 10.27 2.14 -0.65
C HIS A 140 9.43 0.91 -0.98
N SER A 141 9.50 0.43 -2.23
CA SER A 141 8.79 -0.76 -2.68
C SER A 141 9.28 -2.02 -1.96
N PHE A 142 10.61 -2.19 -1.86
CA PHE A 142 11.22 -3.32 -1.16
C PHE A 142 10.90 -3.29 0.34
N LEU A 143 10.98 -2.13 0.98
CA LEU A 143 10.68 -1.97 2.40
C LEU A 143 9.23 -2.41 2.68
N SER A 144 8.26 -1.88 1.94
CA SER A 144 6.85 -2.23 2.11
C SER A 144 6.60 -3.72 1.82
N PHE A 145 7.28 -4.28 0.82
CA PHE A 145 7.15 -5.70 0.48
C PHE A 145 7.76 -6.63 1.55
N ILE A 146 8.92 -6.29 2.11
CA ILE A 146 9.52 -7.05 3.21
C ILE A 146 8.60 -7.04 4.44
N ILE A 147 8.02 -5.88 4.77
CA ILE A 147 7.07 -5.78 5.89
C ILE A 147 5.84 -6.66 5.63
N LEU A 148 5.30 -6.66 4.41
CA LEU A 148 4.21 -7.58 4.03
C LEU A 148 4.60 -9.04 4.29
N LEU A 149 5.78 -9.48 3.83
CA LEU A 149 6.23 -10.87 4.01
C LEU A 149 6.35 -11.26 5.50
N VAL A 150 6.90 -10.35 6.30
CA VAL A 150 7.04 -10.56 7.75
C VAL A 150 5.67 -10.63 8.42
N MET A 151 4.78 -9.71 8.09
CA MET A 151 3.42 -9.69 8.65
C MET A 151 2.62 -10.93 8.25
N ASP A 152 2.68 -11.32 6.98
CA ASP A 152 1.94 -12.47 6.47
C ASP A 152 2.38 -13.77 7.17
N LYS A 153 3.68 -13.98 7.29
CA LYS A 153 4.24 -15.14 7.97
C LYS A 153 3.93 -15.17 9.47
N SER A 154 3.86 -14.00 10.12
CA SER A 154 3.70 -13.91 11.58
C SER A 154 2.25 -13.95 12.02
N PHE A 155 1.32 -13.37 11.26
CA PHE A 155 -0.06 -13.15 11.68
C PHE A 155 -1.11 -13.89 10.85
N PHE A 156 -0.76 -14.36 9.66
CA PHE A 156 -1.72 -14.93 8.72
C PHE A 156 -1.24 -16.30 8.18
N PRO A 157 -1.45 -17.42 8.91
CA PRO A 157 -1.00 -18.74 8.47
C PRO A 157 -1.55 -19.19 7.11
N HIS A 158 -2.69 -18.62 6.70
CA HIS A 158 -3.33 -18.82 5.38
C HIS A 158 -3.46 -17.48 4.65
N GLY A 159 -2.42 -16.67 4.69
CA GLY A 159 -2.39 -15.33 4.14
C GLY A 159 -2.14 -15.31 2.63
N VAL A 160 -1.67 -14.17 2.18
CA VAL A 160 -1.45 -13.90 0.74
C VAL A 160 -0.28 -14.69 0.18
N THR A 161 0.69 -15.07 1.03
CA THR A 161 1.93 -15.77 0.65
C THR A 161 1.84 -17.29 0.78
N SER A 162 0.76 -17.83 1.36
CA SER A 162 0.53 -19.27 1.50
C SER A 162 -0.16 -19.87 0.26
N ASP A 163 0.18 -21.09 -0.08
CA ASP A 163 -0.51 -21.92 -1.09
C ASP A 163 -1.75 -22.57 -0.50
#